data_98889d09ec6bbfedf6876262e86bdebd
#
_entry.id   98889d09ec6bbfedf6876262e86bdebd
#
_cell.length_a   1.000
_cell.length_b   1.000
_cell.length_c   1.000
_cell.angle_alpha   90.00
_cell.angle_beta   90.00
_cell.angle_gamma   90.00
#
_symmetry.space_group_name_H-M   'P 1'
#
loop_
_entity.id
_entity.type
_entity.pdbx_description
1 polymer ?
#
loop_
_entity_poly.entity_id
_entity_poly.type
_entity_poly.pdbx_seq_one_letter_code
_entity_poly.pdbx_strand_id
1 'polypeptide(L)'
;MTVKQRKGAVDKLKRRYGEPPAKAQRFRLWLMVAVFGFLFLVVCGKLWVLHLNPYYRLTEEDRKHIGLQRFQEPRGAIVDRHNVRLATNKKVPSLWVDPRIAMNPDQVPDPDKLVRVTAAALDMAEDEVRARFSKKDSEGKLRKFMWVKRWLVGMPREEIDALVAAGHGALKVKHEPLRYYPHGDTAAHLLGFVNRVGEASEGLELTCNAFLESE
;
A
#
# COMPACT_ATOMS: atom_id res chain seq x y z
N MET A 1 18.81 -18.47 61.53
CA MET A 1 20.02 -18.79 60.77
C MET A 1 21.00 -17.64 60.88
N THR A 2 22.09 -17.83 61.65
CA THR A 2 23.07 -16.79 61.96
C THR A 2 23.95 -16.49 60.73
N VAL A 3 24.41 -15.24 60.59
CA VAL A 3 25.29 -14.73 59.48
C VAL A 3 26.48 -15.66 59.22
N LYS A 4 26.99 -16.32 60.27
CA LYS A 4 28.09 -17.33 60.22
C LYS A 4 27.72 -18.63 59.46
N GLN A 5 26.44 -19.06 59.55
CA GLN A 5 25.96 -20.24 58.81
C GLN A 5 25.73 -19.95 57.33
N ARG A 6 25.35 -18.76 56.97
CA ARG A 6 25.23 -18.35 55.58
C ARG A 6 26.60 -18.24 54.85
N LYS A 7 27.62 -17.71 55.52
CA LYS A 7 28.98 -17.69 54.98
C LYS A 7 29.53 -19.07 54.72
N GLY A 8 29.36 -20.03 55.68
CA GLY A 8 29.83 -21.40 55.50
C GLY A 8 29.13 -22.18 54.39
N ALA A 9 27.84 -21.91 54.10
CA ALA A 9 27.12 -22.49 53.00
C ALA A 9 27.58 -21.94 51.63
N VAL A 10 27.85 -20.62 51.55
CA VAL A 10 28.38 -19.96 50.37
C VAL A 10 29.80 -20.45 50.06
N ASP A 11 30.66 -20.63 51.07
CA ASP A 11 32.01 -21.15 50.87
C ASP A 11 32.03 -22.61 50.44
N LYS A 12 31.08 -23.46 50.94
CA LYS A 12 30.90 -24.85 50.46
C LYS A 12 30.45 -24.88 49.00
N LEU A 13 29.54 -23.99 48.58
CA LEU A 13 29.12 -23.87 47.19
C LEU A 13 30.24 -23.38 46.27
N LYS A 14 31.05 -22.42 46.71
CA LYS A 14 32.25 -21.94 45.98
C LYS A 14 33.29 -23.04 45.78
N ARG A 15 33.48 -23.91 46.77
CA ARG A 15 34.40 -25.08 46.67
C ARG A 15 33.86 -26.15 45.74
N ARG A 16 32.54 -26.33 45.62
CA ARG A 16 31.92 -27.37 44.80
C ARG A 16 31.74 -27.02 43.34
N TYR A 17 31.55 -25.71 43.04
CA TYR A 17 31.31 -25.24 41.69
C TYR A 17 32.42 -24.37 41.10
N GLY A 18 33.49 -24.07 41.88
CA GLY A 18 34.57 -23.21 41.48
C GLY A 18 34.07 -21.82 41.07
N GLU A 19 34.69 -20.75 41.53
CA GLU A 19 34.44 -19.45 40.89
C GLU A 19 34.99 -19.56 39.46
N PRO A 20 34.16 -19.29 38.43
CA PRO A 20 34.70 -19.18 37.07
C PRO A 20 35.79 -18.11 37.09
N PRO A 21 36.99 -18.40 36.58
CA PRO A 21 38.11 -17.45 36.66
C PRO A 21 37.66 -16.10 36.11
N ALA A 22 37.89 -15.03 36.82
CA ALA A 22 37.47 -13.66 36.46
C ALA A 22 37.82 -13.30 35.02
N LYS A 23 38.87 -13.93 34.46
CA LYS A 23 39.26 -13.82 33.05
C LYS A 23 38.25 -14.45 32.11
N ALA A 24 37.62 -15.58 32.45
CA ALA A 24 36.61 -16.25 31.62
C ALA A 24 35.27 -15.47 31.59
N GLN A 25 34.87 -14.83 32.69
CA GLN A 25 33.71 -13.97 32.72
C GLN A 25 33.94 -12.69 31.89
N ARG A 26 35.09 -12.09 32.00
CA ARG A 26 35.46 -10.92 31.17
C ARG A 26 35.52 -11.28 29.69
N PHE A 27 36.05 -12.43 29.33
CA PHE A 27 36.07 -12.91 27.96
C PHE A 27 34.65 -13.11 27.40
N ARG A 28 33.73 -13.72 28.18
CA ARG A 28 32.33 -13.89 27.76
C ARG A 28 31.59 -12.55 27.57
N LEU A 29 31.87 -11.59 28.47
CA LEU A 29 31.31 -10.22 28.31
C LEU A 29 31.84 -9.54 27.05
N TRP A 30 33.16 -9.61 26.81
CA TRP A 30 33.75 -9.06 25.60
C TRP A 30 33.24 -9.73 24.33
N LEU A 31 33.03 -11.03 24.35
CA LEU A 31 32.41 -11.77 23.22
C LEU A 31 30.99 -11.32 22.96
N MET A 32 30.16 -11.14 23.99
CA MET A 32 28.81 -10.60 23.83
C MET A 32 28.84 -9.18 23.23
N VAL A 33 29.68 -8.30 23.77
CA VAL A 33 29.84 -6.93 23.25
C VAL A 33 30.27 -6.96 21.78
N ALA A 34 31.22 -7.84 21.42
CA ALA A 34 31.68 -7.97 20.04
C ALA A 34 30.54 -8.47 19.09
N VAL A 35 29.76 -9.45 19.52
CA VAL A 35 28.62 -9.97 18.74
C VAL A 35 27.55 -8.88 18.56
N PHE A 36 27.14 -8.20 19.62
CA PHE A 36 26.18 -7.12 19.53
C PHE A 36 26.70 -5.93 18.71
N GLY A 37 27.98 -5.58 18.87
CA GLY A 37 28.62 -4.54 18.06
C GLY A 37 28.65 -4.89 16.58
N PHE A 38 28.98 -6.14 16.24
CA PHE A 38 28.94 -6.63 14.86
C PHE A 38 27.53 -6.59 14.27
N LEU A 39 26.51 -7.06 15.02
CA LEU A 39 25.11 -7.02 14.59
C LEU A 39 24.64 -5.57 14.36
N PHE A 40 25.03 -4.67 15.26
CA PHE A 40 24.73 -3.24 15.12
C PHE A 40 25.37 -2.65 13.87
N LEU A 41 26.63 -2.97 13.58
CA LEU A 41 27.32 -2.52 12.35
C LEU A 41 26.65 -3.05 11.08
N VAL A 42 26.20 -4.31 11.09
CA VAL A 42 25.45 -4.88 9.95
C VAL A 42 24.14 -4.14 9.73
N VAL A 43 23.39 -3.83 10.79
CA VAL A 43 22.13 -3.06 10.71
C VAL A 43 22.41 -1.64 10.21
N CYS A 44 23.41 -0.96 10.75
CA CYS A 44 23.81 0.36 10.30
C CYS A 44 24.26 0.36 8.83
N GLY A 45 25.02 -0.63 8.40
CA GLY A 45 25.43 -0.80 7.01
C GLY A 45 24.22 -1.00 6.08
N LYS A 46 23.26 -1.81 6.50
CA LYS A 46 22.02 -2.02 5.74
C LYS A 46 21.17 -0.75 5.65
N LEU A 47 21.05 -0.01 6.76
CA LEU A 47 20.36 1.28 6.77
C LEU A 47 21.06 2.31 5.89
N TRP A 48 22.41 2.33 5.91
CA TRP A 48 23.20 3.20 5.03
C TRP A 48 22.96 2.89 3.55
N VAL A 49 23.01 1.61 3.16
CA VAL A 49 22.72 1.19 1.79
C VAL A 49 21.29 1.57 1.39
N LEU A 50 20.31 1.39 2.27
CA LEU A 50 18.92 1.81 2.01
C LEU A 50 18.81 3.34 1.84
N HIS A 51 19.54 4.11 2.67
CA HIS A 51 19.47 5.57 2.62
C HIS A 51 20.17 6.17 1.40
N LEU A 52 21.25 5.56 0.95
CA LEU A 52 22.03 6.01 -0.22
C LEU A 52 21.50 5.45 -1.55
N ASN A 53 20.67 4.40 -1.50
CA ASN A 53 20.16 3.79 -2.72
C ASN A 53 19.04 4.65 -3.31
N PRO A 54 19.24 5.31 -4.46
CA PRO A 54 18.23 6.16 -5.10
C PRO A 54 16.99 5.38 -5.51
N TYR A 55 17.07 4.05 -5.57
CA TYR A 55 15.94 3.16 -5.87
C TYR A 55 14.83 3.22 -4.81
N TYR A 56 15.17 3.50 -3.54
CA TYR A 56 14.20 3.64 -2.45
C TYR A 56 13.76 5.08 -2.21
N ARG A 57 14.39 6.06 -2.86
CA ARG A 57 13.88 7.43 -2.84
C ARG A 57 12.61 7.46 -3.68
N LEU A 58 11.49 7.74 -3.02
CA LEU A 58 10.26 8.09 -3.71
C LEU A 58 10.58 9.30 -4.59
N THR A 59 10.43 9.15 -5.91
CA THR A 59 10.54 10.29 -6.82
C THR A 59 9.47 11.32 -6.47
N GLU A 60 9.70 12.60 -6.81
CA GLU A 60 8.66 13.63 -6.64
C GLU A 60 7.34 13.25 -7.33
N GLU A 61 7.42 12.48 -8.43
CA GLU A 61 6.25 11.92 -9.10
C GLU A 61 5.60 10.80 -8.26
N ASP A 62 6.38 9.92 -7.64
CA ASP A 62 5.86 8.90 -6.71
C ASP A 62 5.20 9.59 -5.49
N ARG A 63 5.78 10.69 -4.99
CA ARG A 63 5.20 11.52 -3.90
C ARG A 63 3.91 12.20 -4.33
N LYS A 64 3.85 12.74 -5.55
CA LYS A 64 2.61 13.30 -6.12
C LYS A 64 1.55 12.22 -6.27
N HIS A 65 1.92 11.02 -6.73
CA HIS A 65 0.98 9.90 -6.84
C HIS A 65 0.56 9.34 -5.47
N ILE A 66 1.44 9.32 -4.48
CA ILE A 66 1.10 8.96 -3.10
C ILE A 66 0.30 10.09 -2.44
N GLY A 67 0.64 11.34 -2.71
CA GLY A 67 -0.08 12.52 -2.21
C GLY A 67 -1.45 12.72 -2.87
N LEU A 68 -1.59 12.32 -4.15
CA LEU A 68 -2.89 12.24 -4.84
C LEU A 68 -3.69 10.99 -4.46
N GLN A 69 -3.06 9.99 -3.88
CA GLN A 69 -3.71 8.96 -3.08
C GLN A 69 -3.92 9.47 -1.63
N ARG A 70 -4.41 10.70 -1.45
CA ARG A 70 -5.20 10.95 -0.26
C ARG A 70 -6.11 9.74 -0.16
N PHE A 71 -5.98 8.98 0.90
CA PHE A 71 -7.04 8.08 1.32
C PHE A 71 -8.26 8.99 1.35
N GLN A 72 -9.04 8.98 0.27
CA GLN A 72 -10.33 9.63 0.32
C GLN A 72 -11.08 8.78 1.30
N GLU A 73 -11.05 9.22 2.54
CA GLU A 73 -11.97 8.67 3.51
C GLU A 73 -13.36 8.77 2.91
N PRO A 74 -14.17 7.75 3.09
CA PRO A 74 -15.46 7.72 2.42
C PRO A 74 -16.27 8.94 2.93
N ARG A 75 -16.58 9.82 2.00
CA ARG A 75 -17.38 11.01 2.23
C ARG A 75 -18.66 10.69 3.00
N GLY A 76 -19.07 11.50 3.95
CA GLY A 76 -20.26 11.30 4.78
C GLY A 76 -21.51 10.98 3.95
N ALA A 77 -22.43 10.15 4.48
CA ALA A 77 -23.69 9.85 3.83
C ALA A 77 -24.67 11.02 4.00
N ILE A 78 -25.44 11.29 2.95
CA ILE A 78 -26.59 12.20 3.04
C ILE A 78 -27.83 11.34 3.22
N VAL A 79 -28.61 11.62 4.26
CA VAL A 79 -29.83 10.89 4.60
C VAL A 79 -31.00 11.87 4.74
N ASP A 80 -32.21 11.36 4.53
CA ASP A 80 -33.43 12.13 4.80
C ASP A 80 -33.80 12.07 6.28
N ARG A 81 -34.92 12.73 6.65
CA ARG A 81 -35.46 12.72 8.01
C ARG A 81 -35.91 11.34 8.52
N HIS A 82 -36.10 10.38 7.62
CA HIS A 82 -36.46 9.00 7.94
C HIS A 82 -35.24 8.07 7.90
N ASN A 83 -34.02 8.63 7.82
CA ASN A 83 -32.76 7.90 7.74
C ASN A 83 -32.57 7.09 6.46
N VAL A 84 -33.32 7.43 5.39
CA VAL A 84 -33.14 6.84 4.07
C VAL A 84 -31.93 7.47 3.40
N ARG A 85 -31.02 6.65 2.88
CA ARG A 85 -29.79 7.13 2.25
C ARG A 85 -30.07 7.73 0.87
N LEU A 86 -29.81 9.03 0.73
CA LEU A 86 -29.92 9.77 -0.54
C LEU A 86 -28.59 9.80 -1.29
N ALA A 87 -27.48 9.88 -0.58
CA ALA A 87 -26.13 9.75 -1.13
C ALA A 87 -25.25 8.95 -0.19
N THR A 88 -24.46 8.02 -0.75
CA THR A 88 -23.55 7.15 0.01
C THR A 88 -22.32 6.80 -0.83
N ASN A 89 -21.36 6.07 -0.25
CA ASN A 89 -20.20 5.61 -0.98
C ASN A 89 -20.28 4.10 -1.19
N LYS A 90 -19.92 3.66 -2.39
CA LYS A 90 -19.75 2.25 -2.75
C LYS A 90 -18.27 1.98 -3.05
N LYS A 91 -17.69 0.93 -2.46
CA LYS A 91 -16.35 0.49 -2.81
C LYS A 91 -16.40 -0.25 -4.14
N VAL A 92 -15.70 0.29 -5.13
CA VAL A 92 -15.69 -0.24 -6.49
C VAL A 92 -14.24 -0.60 -6.86
N PRO A 93 -14.01 -1.76 -7.50
CA PRO A 93 -12.68 -2.15 -7.94
C PRO A 93 -12.21 -1.25 -9.09
N SER A 94 -10.94 -0.90 -9.09
CA SER A 94 -10.22 -0.19 -10.14
C SER A 94 -8.97 -0.99 -10.49
N LEU A 95 -8.69 -1.17 -11.77
CA LEU A 95 -7.53 -1.92 -12.24
C LEU A 95 -6.37 -0.99 -12.53
N TRP A 96 -5.20 -1.34 -12.03
CA TRP A 96 -3.95 -0.65 -12.31
C TRP A 96 -2.85 -1.62 -12.70
N VAL A 97 -1.84 -1.12 -13.37
CA VAL A 97 -0.69 -1.88 -13.86
C VAL A 97 0.61 -1.30 -13.32
N ASP A 98 1.58 -2.16 -13.05
CA ASP A 98 2.99 -1.78 -12.94
C ASP A 98 3.66 -1.98 -14.32
N PRO A 99 3.89 -0.90 -15.08
CA PRO A 99 4.50 -0.98 -16.41
C PRO A 99 5.86 -1.70 -16.46
N ARG A 100 6.64 -1.63 -15.38
CA ARG A 100 7.96 -2.27 -15.31
C ARG A 100 7.85 -3.79 -15.27
N ILE A 101 6.81 -4.31 -14.64
CA ILE A 101 6.51 -5.74 -14.58
C ILE A 101 5.85 -6.17 -15.89
N ALA A 102 4.86 -5.40 -16.35
CA ALA A 102 4.07 -5.74 -17.54
C ALA A 102 4.91 -5.84 -18.82
N MET A 103 5.95 -5.00 -18.93
CA MET A 103 6.85 -4.95 -20.09
C MET A 103 8.14 -5.75 -19.92
N ASN A 104 8.29 -6.48 -18.82
CA ASN A 104 9.45 -7.33 -18.56
C ASN A 104 9.18 -8.77 -19.02
N PRO A 105 9.86 -9.27 -20.07
CA PRO A 105 9.66 -10.64 -20.57
C PRO A 105 9.99 -11.73 -19.56
N ASP A 106 10.87 -11.44 -18.59
CA ASP A 106 11.24 -12.41 -17.55
C ASP A 106 10.09 -12.64 -16.54
N GLN A 107 9.18 -11.66 -16.41
CA GLN A 107 8.07 -11.70 -15.46
C GLN A 107 6.73 -11.98 -16.15
N VAL A 108 6.50 -11.37 -17.30
CA VAL A 108 5.33 -11.60 -18.16
C VAL A 108 5.81 -12.21 -19.46
N PRO A 109 5.58 -13.52 -19.69
CA PRO A 109 6.13 -14.22 -20.86
C PRO A 109 5.69 -13.66 -22.21
N ASP A 110 4.47 -13.10 -22.30
CA ASP A 110 3.93 -12.48 -23.51
C ASP A 110 3.20 -11.18 -23.15
N PRO A 111 3.91 -10.03 -23.12
CA PRO A 111 3.32 -8.72 -22.85
C PRO A 111 2.23 -8.33 -23.86
N ASP A 112 2.37 -8.71 -25.13
CA ASP A 112 1.39 -8.38 -26.17
C ASP A 112 0.10 -9.17 -25.99
N LYS A 113 0.19 -10.43 -25.59
CA LYS A 113 -0.97 -11.22 -25.21
C LYS A 113 -1.70 -10.61 -24.00
N LEU A 114 -0.94 -10.16 -23.00
CA LEU A 114 -1.53 -9.51 -21.83
C LEU A 114 -2.27 -8.22 -22.22
N VAL A 115 -1.71 -7.41 -23.13
CA VAL A 115 -2.38 -6.22 -23.68
C VAL A 115 -3.69 -6.60 -24.35
N ARG A 116 -3.68 -7.58 -25.26
CA ARG A 116 -4.89 -8.04 -25.98
C ARG A 116 -5.98 -8.56 -25.05
N VAL A 117 -5.60 -9.43 -24.10
CA VAL A 117 -6.56 -9.97 -23.11
C VAL A 117 -7.16 -8.87 -22.27
N THR A 118 -6.34 -7.93 -21.82
CA THR A 118 -6.81 -6.79 -21.00
C THR A 118 -7.70 -5.86 -21.81
N ALA A 119 -7.37 -5.57 -23.06
CA ALA A 119 -8.15 -4.73 -23.96
C ALA A 119 -9.53 -5.34 -24.23
N ALA A 120 -9.58 -6.64 -24.56
CA ALA A 120 -10.82 -7.36 -24.82
C ALA A 120 -11.72 -7.40 -23.59
N ALA A 121 -11.18 -7.71 -22.39
CA ALA A 121 -11.97 -7.79 -21.17
C ALA A 121 -12.49 -6.43 -20.66
N LEU A 122 -11.77 -5.34 -20.96
CA LEU A 122 -12.16 -4.00 -20.53
C LEU A 122 -12.93 -3.22 -21.59
N ASP A 123 -13.17 -3.81 -22.77
CA ASP A 123 -13.74 -3.12 -23.93
C ASP A 123 -12.98 -1.81 -24.24
N MET A 124 -11.66 -1.93 -24.44
CA MET A 124 -10.75 -0.82 -24.72
C MET A 124 -9.94 -1.12 -26.00
N ALA A 125 -9.49 -0.07 -26.69
CA ALA A 125 -8.55 -0.24 -27.79
C ALA A 125 -7.20 -0.79 -27.31
N GLU A 126 -6.62 -1.75 -28.05
CA GLU A 126 -5.31 -2.33 -27.70
C GLU A 126 -4.21 -1.27 -27.60
N ASP A 127 -4.23 -0.28 -28.49
CA ASP A 127 -3.25 0.81 -28.49
C ASP A 127 -3.33 1.66 -27.23
N GLU A 128 -4.53 1.87 -26.69
CA GLU A 128 -4.73 2.60 -25.46
C GLU A 128 -4.19 1.84 -24.26
N VAL A 129 -4.46 0.54 -24.18
CA VAL A 129 -3.92 -0.34 -23.13
C VAL A 129 -2.41 -0.42 -23.24
N ARG A 130 -1.86 -0.59 -24.45
CA ARG A 130 -0.42 -0.60 -24.71
C ARG A 130 0.24 0.70 -24.28
N ALA A 131 -0.35 1.83 -24.58
CA ALA A 131 0.15 3.15 -24.16
C ALA A 131 0.20 3.30 -22.63
N ARG A 132 -0.77 2.73 -21.92
CA ARG A 132 -0.77 2.72 -20.46
C ARG A 132 0.28 1.78 -19.89
N PHE A 133 0.48 0.62 -20.48
CA PHE A 133 1.47 -0.38 -20.06
C PHE A 133 2.91 0.06 -20.32
N SER A 134 3.13 0.88 -21.36
CA SER A 134 4.47 1.41 -21.73
C SER A 134 4.70 2.84 -21.24
N LYS A 135 3.84 3.37 -20.34
CA LYS A 135 3.94 4.76 -19.90
C LYS A 135 5.25 5.00 -19.15
N LYS A 136 6.00 6.00 -19.63
CA LYS A 136 7.26 6.44 -19.02
C LYS A 136 7.05 7.69 -18.16
N ASP A 137 7.97 7.90 -17.24
CA ASP A 137 8.09 9.14 -16.46
C ASP A 137 8.87 10.22 -17.22
N SER A 138 9.12 11.36 -16.58
CA SER A 138 9.92 12.47 -17.12
C SER A 138 11.38 12.09 -17.40
N GLU A 139 11.89 11.05 -16.74
CA GLU A 139 13.26 10.54 -16.92
C GLU A 139 13.36 9.45 -18.01
N GLY A 140 12.24 9.14 -18.69
CA GLY A 140 12.18 8.10 -19.72
C GLY A 140 12.12 6.66 -19.19
N LYS A 141 12.02 6.47 -17.87
CA LYS A 141 11.86 5.16 -17.22
C LYS A 141 10.40 4.75 -17.16
N LEU A 142 10.11 3.45 -17.20
CA LEU A 142 8.74 2.94 -17.02
C LEU A 142 8.21 3.30 -15.63
N ARG A 143 6.97 3.78 -15.58
CA ARG A 143 6.30 4.11 -14.32
C ARG A 143 6.06 2.87 -13.47
N LYS A 144 6.00 3.06 -12.16
CA LYS A 144 5.67 1.99 -11.18
C LYS A 144 4.17 1.77 -11.05
N PHE A 145 3.37 2.74 -11.48
CA PHE A 145 1.92 2.74 -11.32
C PHE A 145 1.25 3.45 -12.48
N MET A 146 0.24 2.81 -13.05
CA MET A 146 -0.63 3.41 -14.05
C MET A 146 -2.02 2.83 -13.96
N TRP A 147 -3.03 3.68 -13.90
CA TRP A 147 -4.42 3.22 -14.00
C TRP A 147 -4.69 2.64 -15.38
N VAL A 148 -5.24 1.42 -15.43
CA VAL A 148 -5.74 0.82 -16.66
C VAL A 148 -7.20 1.23 -16.85
N LYS A 149 -8.06 0.94 -15.88
CA LYS A 149 -9.45 1.40 -15.88
C LYS A 149 -9.92 1.58 -14.44
N ARG A 150 -10.45 2.76 -14.15
CA ARG A 150 -11.02 3.07 -12.83
C ARG A 150 -12.50 2.69 -12.80
N TRP A 151 -12.97 2.30 -11.61
CA TRP A 151 -14.36 2.01 -11.32
C TRP A 151 -14.96 0.99 -12.29
N LEU A 152 -14.56 -0.25 -12.15
CA LEU A 152 -15.11 -1.39 -12.90
C LEU A 152 -16.49 -1.72 -12.36
N VAL A 153 -17.45 -0.84 -12.68
CA VAL A 153 -18.85 -1.00 -12.26
C VAL A 153 -19.50 -2.08 -13.13
N GLY A 154 -20.11 -3.08 -12.49
CA GLY A 154 -20.83 -4.15 -13.21
C GLY A 154 -19.96 -5.29 -13.73
N MET A 155 -18.62 -5.21 -13.65
CA MET A 155 -17.76 -6.33 -14.02
C MET A 155 -17.80 -7.42 -12.94
N PRO A 156 -18.04 -8.69 -13.31
CA PRO A 156 -18.00 -9.81 -12.37
C PRO A 156 -16.61 -9.93 -11.71
N ARG A 157 -16.60 -10.34 -10.45
CA ARG A 157 -15.37 -10.50 -9.69
C ARG A 157 -14.44 -11.55 -10.32
N GLU A 158 -15.03 -12.61 -10.84
CA GLU A 158 -14.32 -13.71 -11.50
C GLU A 158 -13.51 -13.23 -12.71
N GLU A 159 -14.06 -12.29 -13.49
CA GLU A 159 -13.36 -11.69 -14.64
C GLU A 159 -12.21 -10.81 -14.19
N ILE A 160 -12.38 -10.03 -13.12
CA ILE A 160 -11.33 -9.20 -12.54
C ILE A 160 -10.20 -10.09 -12.00
N ASP A 161 -10.55 -11.15 -11.27
CA ASP A 161 -9.57 -12.08 -10.71
C ASP A 161 -8.82 -12.84 -11.83
N ALA A 162 -9.49 -13.20 -12.91
CA ALA A 162 -8.88 -13.81 -14.09
C ALA A 162 -7.88 -12.85 -14.79
N LEU A 163 -8.22 -11.56 -14.90
CA LEU A 163 -7.31 -10.54 -15.43
C LEU A 163 -6.06 -10.37 -14.56
N VAL A 164 -6.25 -10.31 -13.24
CA VAL A 164 -5.15 -10.20 -12.29
C VAL A 164 -4.24 -11.42 -12.37
N ALA A 165 -4.81 -12.62 -12.47
CA ALA A 165 -4.05 -13.85 -12.64
C ALA A 165 -3.25 -13.86 -13.95
N ALA A 166 -3.89 -13.44 -15.06
CA ALA A 166 -3.22 -13.33 -16.37
C ALA A 166 -2.09 -12.28 -16.36
N GLY A 167 -2.16 -11.31 -15.47
CA GLY A 167 -1.18 -10.23 -15.30
C GLY A 167 0.14 -10.63 -14.67
N HIS A 168 0.31 -11.88 -14.18
CA HIS A 168 1.54 -12.36 -13.52
C HIS A 168 2.12 -11.35 -12.50
N GLY A 169 1.26 -10.68 -11.73
CA GLY A 169 1.64 -9.67 -10.75
C GLY A 169 1.79 -8.24 -11.28
N ALA A 170 1.74 -8.04 -12.60
CA ALA A 170 1.75 -6.71 -13.21
C ALA A 170 0.41 -5.99 -13.04
N LEU A 171 -0.70 -6.71 -13.15
CA LEU A 171 -2.04 -6.18 -12.95
C LEU A 171 -2.49 -6.37 -11.50
N LYS A 172 -3.06 -5.34 -10.93
CA LYS A 172 -3.52 -5.34 -9.55
C LYS A 172 -4.82 -4.56 -9.41
N VAL A 173 -5.62 -4.94 -8.42
CA VAL A 173 -6.89 -4.28 -8.09
C VAL A 173 -6.73 -3.39 -6.87
N LYS A 174 -7.30 -2.20 -6.95
CA LYS A 174 -7.49 -1.31 -5.81
C LYS A 174 -8.96 -0.95 -5.71
N HIS A 175 -9.51 -1.04 -4.51
CA HIS A 175 -10.89 -0.60 -4.26
C HIS A 175 -10.87 0.89 -3.93
N GLU A 176 -11.66 1.65 -4.69
CA GLU A 176 -11.81 3.09 -4.52
C GLU A 176 -13.27 3.43 -4.15
N PRO A 177 -13.50 4.43 -3.30
CA PRO A 177 -14.84 4.91 -3.03
C PRO A 177 -15.41 5.58 -4.29
N LEU A 178 -16.63 5.20 -4.65
CA LEU A 178 -17.41 5.86 -5.67
C LEU A 178 -18.69 6.39 -5.02
N ARG A 179 -18.97 7.68 -5.23
CA ARG A 179 -20.21 8.27 -4.75
C ARG A 179 -21.39 7.65 -5.48
N TYR A 180 -22.40 7.23 -4.73
CA TYR A 180 -23.55 6.51 -5.24
C TYR A 180 -24.84 7.15 -4.73
N TYR A 181 -25.76 7.37 -5.63
CA TYR A 181 -27.08 7.96 -5.37
C TYR A 181 -28.15 6.88 -5.59
N PRO A 182 -28.66 6.23 -4.50
CA PRO A 182 -29.56 5.08 -4.62
C PRO A 182 -30.85 5.37 -5.37
N HIS A 183 -31.30 6.62 -5.32
CA HIS A 183 -32.58 7.05 -5.93
C HIS A 183 -32.39 7.72 -7.31
N GLY A 184 -31.20 7.55 -7.92
CA GLY A 184 -30.90 8.08 -9.25
C GLY A 184 -31.10 9.59 -9.32
N ASP A 185 -31.84 10.04 -10.30
CA ASP A 185 -32.06 11.47 -10.57
C ASP A 185 -33.07 12.15 -9.61
N THR A 186 -33.66 11.37 -8.69
CA THR A 186 -34.57 11.93 -7.69
C THR A 186 -33.80 12.90 -6.79
N ALA A 187 -34.26 14.14 -6.74
CA ALA A 187 -33.63 15.22 -6.01
C ALA A 187 -32.19 15.58 -6.48
N ALA A 188 -31.80 15.21 -7.70
CA ALA A 188 -30.44 15.47 -8.22
C ALA A 188 -30.03 16.94 -8.13
N HIS A 189 -30.93 17.86 -8.46
CA HIS A 189 -30.68 19.31 -8.35
C HIS A 189 -30.47 19.80 -6.90
N LEU A 190 -31.12 19.12 -5.93
CA LEU A 190 -30.93 19.44 -4.52
C LEU A 190 -29.65 18.82 -3.97
N LEU A 191 -29.43 17.55 -4.27
CA LEU A 191 -28.26 16.79 -3.79
C LEU A 191 -26.97 17.32 -4.44
N GLY A 192 -27.02 17.63 -5.72
CA GLY A 192 -25.85 17.89 -6.51
C GLY A 192 -25.04 16.63 -6.82
N PHE A 193 -23.79 16.81 -7.19
CA PHE A 193 -22.91 15.70 -7.53
C PHE A 193 -21.47 15.96 -7.15
N VAL A 194 -20.71 14.89 -7.13
CA VAL A 194 -19.25 14.88 -6.87
C VAL A 194 -18.54 14.48 -8.17
N ASN A 195 -17.50 15.22 -8.52
CA ASN A 195 -16.71 14.95 -9.71
C ASN A 195 -15.86 13.66 -9.55
N ARG A 196 -15.15 13.28 -10.64
CA ARG A 196 -14.30 12.06 -10.64
C ARG A 196 -13.12 12.12 -9.67
N VAL A 197 -12.78 13.29 -9.16
CA VAL A 197 -11.68 13.46 -8.20
C VAL A 197 -12.20 13.43 -6.76
N GLY A 198 -13.54 13.41 -6.58
CA GLY A 198 -14.17 13.39 -5.27
C GLY A 198 -14.55 14.77 -4.74
N GLU A 199 -14.38 15.83 -5.56
CA GLU A 199 -14.75 17.20 -5.19
C GLU A 199 -16.22 17.46 -5.47
N ALA A 200 -16.88 18.11 -4.53
CA ALA A 200 -18.27 18.51 -4.66
C ALA A 200 -18.40 19.62 -5.71
N SER A 201 -19.37 19.48 -6.61
CA SER A 201 -19.57 20.43 -7.70
C SER A 201 -20.80 21.30 -7.50
N GLU A 202 -21.89 20.75 -6.96
CA GLU A 202 -23.17 21.47 -6.82
C GLU A 202 -23.99 20.94 -5.64
N GLY A 203 -25.10 21.66 -5.31
CA GLY A 203 -26.15 21.25 -4.39
C GLY A 203 -25.69 21.09 -2.94
N LEU A 204 -26.33 20.19 -2.21
CA LEU A 204 -26.00 19.85 -0.83
C LEU A 204 -24.58 19.27 -0.70
N GLU A 205 -24.11 18.55 -1.72
CA GLU A 205 -22.73 18.06 -1.74
C GLU A 205 -21.72 19.21 -1.62
N LEU A 206 -21.96 20.33 -2.31
CA LEU A 206 -21.10 21.50 -2.21
C LEU A 206 -21.37 22.30 -0.93
N THR A 207 -22.63 22.59 -0.62
CA THR A 207 -23.00 23.42 0.52
C THR A 207 -22.55 22.80 1.85
N CYS A 208 -22.67 21.46 1.98
CA CYS A 208 -22.28 20.73 3.17
C CYS A 208 -20.90 20.10 3.06
N ASN A 209 -20.06 20.54 2.13
CA ASN A 209 -18.77 19.92 1.83
C ASN A 209 -17.90 19.74 3.09
N ALA A 210 -17.80 20.76 3.93
CA ALA A 210 -17.01 20.75 5.16
C ALA A 210 -17.48 19.71 6.18
N PHE A 211 -18.76 19.30 6.14
CA PHE A 211 -19.31 18.27 7.02
C PHE A 211 -19.23 16.86 6.40
N LEU A 212 -19.16 16.79 5.09
CA LEU A 212 -19.15 15.52 4.35
C LEU A 212 -17.73 15.02 4.08
N GLU A 213 -16.74 15.91 4.01
CA GLU A 213 -15.33 15.53 3.98
C GLU A 213 -14.90 15.18 5.40
N SER A 214 -14.40 13.96 5.61
CA SER A 214 -13.73 13.60 6.85
C SER A 214 -12.37 14.31 6.90
N GLU A 215 -12.01 14.82 8.07
CA GLU A 215 -10.69 15.40 8.35
C GLU A 215 -9.55 14.40 8.16
#